data_299b0437a281d32973fe8ab3eb792927
#
_entry.id   299b0437a281d32973fe8ab3eb792927
#
_cell.length_a   1.000
_cell.length_b   1.000
_cell.length_c   1.000
_cell.angle_alpha   90.00
_cell.angle_beta   90.00
_cell.angle_gamma   90.00
#
_symmetry.space_group_name_H-M   'P 1'
#
loop_
_entity.id
_entity.type
_entity.pdbx_description
1 polymer ?
#
loop_
_entity_poly.entity_id
_entity_poly.type
_entity_poly.pdbx_seq_one_letter_code
_entity_poly.pdbx_strand_id
1 'polypeptide(L)'
;MVDRLSVRPPQLGDARTLAEAELECFSDPWPPQFFVSEILADGRFNRLLVDPAGHMVAYLFCAWQYLDLHVLKVATMLQFRRSGLARRLMALAEDHVVEMGGESLTLEVRSGNQPAITMYETLGYNHAGIGAGYYQNGEDAVVMRKRMRNSEPMRIRS
;
A
#
# COMPACT_ATOMS: atom_id res chain seq x y z
N MET A 1 11.95 9.65 -15.22
CA MET A 1 13.14 9.16 -14.50
C MET A 1 12.76 8.79 -13.11
N VAL A 2 12.80 7.49 -12.85
CA VAL A 2 12.35 6.98 -11.57
C VAL A 2 13.27 7.31 -10.42
N ASP A 3 14.54 7.56 -10.66
CA ASP A 3 15.50 7.86 -9.61
C ASP A 3 15.45 9.31 -9.13
N ARG A 4 14.63 10.15 -9.76
CA ARG A 4 14.45 11.54 -9.34
C ARG A 4 13.10 11.80 -8.72
N LEU A 5 12.44 10.76 -8.26
CA LEU A 5 11.13 10.90 -7.66
C LEU A 5 11.25 11.44 -6.24
N SER A 6 10.32 12.29 -5.87
CA SER A 6 10.18 12.73 -4.49
C SER A 6 8.97 12.06 -3.85
N VAL A 7 8.95 12.07 -2.52
CA VAL A 7 7.89 11.45 -1.72
C VAL A 7 7.18 12.57 -0.96
N ARG A 8 5.86 12.57 -0.98
CA ARG A 8 5.09 13.48 -0.15
C ARG A 8 3.75 12.86 0.25
N PRO A 9 3.16 13.30 1.35
CA PRO A 9 1.80 12.88 1.67
C PRO A 9 0.81 13.51 0.69
N PRO A 10 -0.34 12.87 0.44
CA PRO A 10 -1.37 13.47 -0.40
C PRO A 10 -2.09 14.60 0.33
N GLN A 11 -2.57 15.56 -0.43
CA GLN A 11 -3.39 16.67 0.04
C GLN A 11 -4.76 16.56 -0.57
N LEU A 12 -5.73 17.30 -0.03
CA LEU A 12 -7.11 17.23 -0.56
C LEU A 12 -7.18 17.53 -2.05
N GLY A 13 -6.34 18.42 -2.53
CA GLY A 13 -6.27 18.75 -3.96
C GLY A 13 -5.85 17.58 -4.85
N ASP A 14 -5.28 16.52 -4.27
CA ASP A 14 -4.86 15.35 -5.04
C ASP A 14 -6.00 14.35 -5.27
N ALA A 15 -7.14 14.50 -4.60
CA ALA A 15 -8.20 13.50 -4.63
C ALA A 15 -8.72 13.25 -6.05
N ARG A 16 -8.86 14.30 -6.85
CA ARG A 16 -9.33 14.15 -8.23
C ARG A 16 -8.33 13.36 -9.07
N THR A 17 -7.05 13.72 -9.00
CA THR A 17 -6.01 13.03 -9.75
C THR A 17 -5.92 11.56 -9.34
N LEU A 18 -6.05 11.28 -8.05
CA LEU A 18 -6.07 9.91 -7.54
C LEU A 18 -7.26 9.13 -8.08
N ALA A 19 -8.45 9.73 -8.09
CA ALA A 19 -9.64 9.06 -8.61
C ALA A 19 -9.53 8.80 -10.11
N GLU A 20 -8.95 9.72 -10.86
CA GLU A 20 -8.71 9.54 -12.28
C GLU A 20 -7.73 8.40 -12.54
N ALA A 21 -6.65 8.34 -11.74
CA ALA A 21 -5.69 7.26 -11.85
C ALA A 21 -6.33 5.90 -11.54
N GLU A 22 -7.22 5.84 -10.56
CA GLU A 22 -7.94 4.62 -10.22
C GLU A 22 -8.76 4.10 -11.39
N LEU A 23 -9.43 5.00 -12.11
CA LEU A 23 -10.22 4.61 -13.29
C LEU A 23 -9.35 3.96 -14.36
N GLU A 24 -8.10 4.39 -14.51
CA GLU A 24 -7.20 3.81 -15.50
C GLU A 24 -6.60 2.49 -15.04
N CYS A 25 -6.41 2.34 -13.74
CA CYS A 25 -5.61 1.22 -13.19
C CYS A 25 -6.44 0.06 -12.69
N PHE A 26 -7.70 0.28 -12.30
CA PHE A 26 -8.49 -0.74 -11.61
C PHE A 26 -9.89 -0.87 -12.18
N SER A 27 -10.41 -2.11 -12.15
CA SER A 27 -11.78 -2.39 -12.58
C SER A 27 -12.83 -1.98 -11.54
N ASP A 28 -12.41 -1.86 -10.27
CA ASP A 28 -13.28 -1.39 -9.19
C ASP A 28 -12.62 -0.19 -8.50
N PRO A 29 -12.59 0.96 -9.18
CA PRO A 29 -11.84 2.11 -8.68
C PRO A 29 -12.47 2.72 -7.43
N TRP A 30 -11.62 3.25 -6.55
CA TRP A 30 -12.08 4.06 -5.42
C TRP A 30 -12.65 5.37 -5.94
N PRO A 31 -13.84 5.78 -5.47
CA PRO A 31 -14.40 7.07 -5.86
C PRO A 31 -13.66 8.23 -5.17
N PRO A 32 -13.80 9.46 -5.69
CA PRO A 32 -13.08 10.60 -5.12
C PRO A 32 -13.31 10.81 -3.63
N GLN A 33 -14.54 10.61 -3.15
CA GLN A 33 -14.83 10.82 -1.73
C GLN A 33 -14.12 9.82 -0.84
N PHE A 34 -13.79 8.66 -1.35
CA PHE A 34 -13.02 7.68 -0.58
C PHE A 34 -11.61 8.21 -0.33
N PHE A 35 -10.98 8.81 -1.35
CA PHE A 35 -9.67 9.42 -1.19
C PHE A 35 -9.72 10.59 -0.21
N VAL A 36 -10.74 11.43 -0.31
CA VAL A 36 -10.92 12.54 0.64
C VAL A 36 -10.97 12.01 2.06
N SER A 37 -11.77 10.97 2.28
CA SER A 37 -11.93 10.38 3.60
C SER A 37 -10.60 9.84 4.13
N GLU A 38 -9.85 9.14 3.31
CA GLU A 38 -8.56 8.56 3.73
C GLU A 38 -7.49 9.63 3.96
N ILE A 39 -7.52 10.71 3.18
CA ILE A 39 -6.57 11.81 3.36
C ILE A 39 -6.80 12.54 4.68
N LEU A 40 -8.06 12.69 5.06
CA LEU A 40 -8.43 13.42 6.28
C LEU A 40 -8.37 12.58 7.55
N ALA A 41 -8.36 11.26 7.43
CA ALA A 41 -8.47 10.38 8.59
C ALA A 41 -7.17 10.35 9.39
N ASP A 42 -7.32 10.17 10.70
CA ASP A 42 -6.17 9.94 11.58
C ASP A 42 -5.68 8.50 11.44
N GLY A 43 -4.45 8.25 11.90
CA GLY A 43 -3.91 6.90 11.90
C GLY A 43 -3.65 6.35 10.51
N ARG A 44 -3.28 7.22 9.59
CA ARG A 44 -2.99 6.84 8.20
C ARG A 44 -1.53 7.07 7.88
N PHE A 45 -1.04 6.28 6.96
CA PHE A 45 0.27 6.52 6.35
C PHE A 45 0.07 6.47 4.83
N ASN A 46 -0.09 7.65 4.22
CA ASN A 46 -0.36 7.78 2.80
C ASN A 46 0.77 8.56 2.15
N ARG A 47 1.24 8.07 1.01
CA ARG A 47 2.38 8.71 0.31
C ARG A 47 2.17 8.67 -1.18
N LEU A 48 2.60 9.73 -1.84
CA LEU A 48 2.68 9.81 -3.29
C LEU A 48 4.12 9.82 -3.71
N LEU A 49 4.44 9.18 -4.82
CA LEU A 49 5.69 9.38 -5.52
C LEU A 49 5.42 10.33 -6.67
N VAL A 50 6.25 11.36 -6.78
CA VAL A 50 6.01 12.48 -7.68
C VAL A 50 7.28 12.74 -8.49
N ASP A 51 7.11 12.98 -9.78
CA ASP A 51 8.25 13.27 -10.66
C ASP A 51 8.72 14.72 -10.49
N PRO A 52 9.85 15.11 -11.11
CA PRO A 52 10.35 16.48 -10.96
C PRO A 52 9.41 17.57 -11.44
N ALA A 53 8.48 17.24 -12.32
CA ALA A 53 7.48 18.21 -12.80
C ALA A 53 6.26 18.29 -11.88
N GLY A 54 6.21 17.48 -10.83
CA GLY A 54 5.09 17.49 -9.88
C GLY A 54 3.97 16.53 -10.22
N HIS A 55 4.17 15.65 -11.20
CA HIS A 55 3.14 14.67 -11.58
C HIS A 55 3.25 13.42 -10.72
N MET A 56 2.11 12.93 -10.27
CA MET A 56 2.03 11.69 -9.49
C MET A 56 2.33 10.49 -10.39
N VAL A 57 3.23 9.63 -9.95
CA VAL A 57 3.58 8.41 -10.69
C VAL A 57 3.17 7.14 -9.98
N ALA A 58 2.96 7.20 -8.66
CA ALA A 58 2.56 6.04 -7.85
C ALA A 58 1.99 6.53 -6.53
N TYR A 59 1.20 5.69 -5.87
CA TYR A 59 0.62 6.07 -4.59
C TYR A 59 0.39 4.88 -3.68
N LEU A 60 0.37 5.18 -2.37
CA LEU A 60 0.24 4.21 -1.30
C LEU A 60 -0.71 4.77 -0.25
N PHE A 61 -1.69 3.97 0.15
CA PHE A 61 -2.61 4.31 1.23
C PHE A 61 -2.63 3.20 2.25
N CYS A 62 -2.34 3.54 3.51
CA CYS A 62 -2.27 2.59 4.62
C CYS A 62 -3.01 3.12 5.82
N ALA A 63 -3.59 2.21 6.60
CA ALA A 63 -4.29 2.54 7.84
C ALA A 63 -3.72 1.70 8.98
N TRP A 64 -3.42 2.35 10.09
CA TRP A 64 -3.01 1.64 11.30
C TRP A 64 -4.19 0.90 11.91
N GLN A 65 -3.98 -0.36 12.24
CA GLN A 65 -4.91 -1.19 12.99
C GLN A 65 -4.13 -1.73 14.17
N TYR A 66 -4.15 -1.01 15.25
CA TYR A 66 -3.37 -1.28 16.45
C TYR A 66 -1.86 -1.28 16.09
N LEU A 67 -1.17 -2.40 16.17
CA LEU A 67 0.26 -2.48 15.85
C LEU A 67 0.52 -2.98 14.43
N ASP A 68 -0.53 -3.18 13.64
CA ASP A 68 -0.44 -3.63 12.24
C ASP A 68 -0.76 -2.46 11.31
N LEU A 69 0.05 -2.28 10.28
CA LEU A 69 -0.24 -1.31 9.22
C LEU A 69 -0.91 -2.04 8.08
N HIS A 70 -2.19 -1.73 7.87
CA HIS A 70 -2.95 -2.35 6.79
C HIS A 70 -2.75 -1.54 5.51
N VAL A 71 -2.14 -2.16 4.50
CA VAL A 71 -1.92 -1.54 3.20
C VAL A 71 -3.22 -1.64 2.43
N LEU A 72 -3.90 -0.51 2.25
CA LEU A 72 -5.21 -0.45 1.60
C LEU A 72 -5.09 -0.39 0.09
N LYS A 73 -4.08 0.32 -0.41
CA LYS A 73 -3.90 0.51 -1.83
C LYS A 73 -2.44 0.83 -2.13
N VAL A 74 -1.90 0.13 -3.11
CA VAL A 74 -0.62 0.48 -3.72
C VAL A 74 -0.81 0.42 -5.23
N ALA A 75 -0.40 1.48 -5.93
CA ALA A 75 -0.64 1.56 -7.36
C ALA A 75 0.47 2.35 -8.05
N THR A 76 0.80 1.92 -9.26
CA THR A 76 1.74 2.61 -10.14
C THR A 76 1.02 2.99 -11.42
N MET A 77 1.19 4.24 -11.86
CA MET A 77 0.60 4.69 -13.12
C MET A 77 1.10 3.80 -14.26
N LEU A 78 0.24 3.58 -15.25
CA LEU A 78 0.49 2.58 -16.31
C LEU A 78 1.85 2.74 -16.97
N GLN A 79 2.22 3.97 -17.31
CA GLN A 79 3.47 4.24 -18.02
C GLN A 79 4.72 4.04 -17.16
N PHE A 80 4.55 3.85 -15.85
CA PHE A 80 5.67 3.66 -14.93
C PHE A 80 5.72 2.25 -14.34
N ARG A 81 4.90 1.34 -14.84
CA ARG A 81 4.90 -0.02 -14.34
C ARG A 81 6.21 -0.73 -14.69
N ARG A 82 6.54 -1.74 -13.90
CA ARG A 82 7.78 -2.54 -14.02
C ARG A 82 9.04 -1.73 -13.75
N SER A 83 8.93 -0.59 -13.09
CA SER A 83 10.09 0.22 -12.72
C SER A 83 10.38 0.15 -11.22
N GLY A 84 9.79 -0.80 -10.50
CA GLY A 84 10.09 -1.01 -9.09
C GLY A 84 9.42 -0.04 -8.15
N LEU A 85 8.43 0.73 -8.60
CA LEU A 85 7.81 1.75 -7.75
C LEU A 85 6.94 1.14 -6.66
N ALA A 86 6.25 0.04 -6.93
CA ALA A 86 5.47 -0.64 -5.90
C ALA A 86 6.39 -1.12 -4.77
N ARG A 87 7.54 -1.69 -5.11
CA ARG A 87 8.53 -2.12 -4.11
C ARG A 87 9.02 -0.93 -3.30
N ARG A 88 9.26 0.19 -3.96
CA ARG A 88 9.73 1.41 -3.29
C ARG A 88 8.69 1.93 -2.31
N LEU A 89 7.41 1.91 -2.70
CA LEU A 89 6.32 2.31 -1.82
C LEU A 89 6.20 1.36 -0.63
N MET A 90 6.31 0.06 -0.87
CA MET A 90 6.26 -0.91 0.22
C MET A 90 7.42 -0.73 1.19
N ALA A 91 8.60 -0.38 0.69
CA ALA A 91 9.74 -0.09 1.55
C ALA A 91 9.45 1.11 2.46
N LEU A 92 8.78 2.14 1.95
CA LEU A 92 8.37 3.29 2.77
C LEU A 92 7.41 2.84 3.88
N ALA A 93 6.44 2.00 3.55
CA ALA A 93 5.50 1.49 4.55
C ALA A 93 6.22 0.67 5.62
N GLU A 94 7.15 -0.18 5.21
CA GLU A 94 7.90 -1.02 6.15
C GLU A 94 8.77 -0.18 7.07
N ASP A 95 9.46 0.82 6.51
CA ASP A 95 10.27 1.73 7.33
C ASP A 95 9.41 2.46 8.35
N HIS A 96 8.21 2.88 7.94
CA HIS A 96 7.27 3.56 8.84
C HIS A 96 6.87 2.64 10.00
N VAL A 97 6.57 1.38 9.72
CA VAL A 97 6.21 0.42 10.78
C VAL A 97 7.34 0.31 11.80
N VAL A 98 8.58 0.18 11.31
CA VAL A 98 9.74 0.08 12.19
C VAL A 98 9.91 1.35 13.03
N GLU A 99 9.83 2.51 12.40
CA GLU A 99 9.99 3.79 13.08
C GLU A 99 8.94 4.01 14.17
N MET A 100 7.72 3.57 13.92
CA MET A 100 6.61 3.76 14.86
C MET A 100 6.52 2.67 15.91
N GLY A 101 7.37 1.66 15.85
CA GLY A 101 7.32 0.55 16.81
C GLY A 101 6.19 -0.42 16.54
N GLY A 102 5.69 -0.46 15.31
CA GLY A 102 4.66 -1.43 14.92
C GLY A 102 5.23 -2.82 14.74
N GLU A 103 4.37 -3.80 14.52
CA GLU A 103 4.76 -5.19 14.47
C GLU A 103 4.71 -5.80 13.08
N SER A 104 3.79 -5.35 12.24
CA SER A 104 3.54 -6.04 10.97
C SER A 104 2.83 -5.15 9.96
N LEU A 105 2.81 -5.65 8.72
CA LEU A 105 1.96 -5.10 7.67
C LEU A 105 1.08 -6.21 7.14
N THR A 106 -0.15 -5.85 6.76
CA THR A 106 -1.11 -6.79 6.16
C THR A 106 -1.69 -6.16 4.90
N LEU A 107 -1.95 -6.97 3.90
CA LEU A 107 -2.57 -6.51 2.66
C LEU A 107 -3.42 -7.63 2.05
N GLU A 108 -4.32 -7.25 1.15
CA GLU A 108 -5.12 -8.19 0.37
C GLU A 108 -4.74 -8.08 -1.09
N VAL A 109 -4.69 -9.21 -1.77
CA VAL A 109 -4.41 -9.30 -3.20
C VAL A 109 -5.47 -10.18 -3.82
N ARG A 110 -5.97 -9.82 -5.01
CA ARG A 110 -6.89 -10.70 -5.74
C ARG A 110 -6.23 -12.05 -5.96
N SER A 111 -6.97 -13.12 -5.71
CA SER A 111 -6.43 -14.47 -5.82
C SER A 111 -5.90 -14.78 -7.21
N GLY A 112 -6.46 -14.14 -8.24
CA GLY A 112 -6.00 -14.32 -9.61
C GLY A 112 -4.80 -13.46 -10.00
N ASN A 113 -4.35 -12.56 -9.13
CA ASN A 113 -3.25 -11.65 -9.46
C ASN A 113 -1.91 -12.26 -9.07
N GLN A 114 -1.50 -13.27 -9.82
CA GLN A 114 -0.27 -14.01 -9.52
C GLN A 114 0.98 -13.13 -9.56
N PRO A 115 1.14 -12.18 -10.50
CA PRO A 115 2.32 -11.33 -10.46
C PRO A 115 2.46 -10.53 -9.16
N ALA A 116 1.36 -10.00 -8.64
CA ALA A 116 1.39 -9.26 -7.37
C ALA A 116 1.70 -10.20 -6.21
N ILE A 117 1.07 -11.36 -6.16
CA ILE A 117 1.32 -12.34 -5.10
C ILE A 117 2.81 -12.70 -5.07
N THR A 118 3.38 -12.97 -6.24
CA THR A 118 4.80 -13.32 -6.34
C THR A 118 5.68 -12.17 -5.87
N MET A 119 5.35 -10.94 -6.25
CA MET A 119 6.10 -9.77 -5.80
C MET A 119 6.11 -9.67 -4.27
N TYR A 120 4.93 -9.79 -3.65
CA TYR A 120 4.84 -9.69 -2.19
C TYR A 120 5.56 -10.85 -1.52
N GLU A 121 5.50 -12.05 -2.08
CA GLU A 121 6.27 -13.18 -1.55
C GLU A 121 7.78 -12.87 -1.58
N THR A 122 8.28 -12.29 -2.67
CA THR A 122 9.71 -11.94 -2.75
C THR A 122 10.08 -10.84 -1.76
N LEU A 123 9.13 -10.01 -1.36
CA LEU A 123 9.35 -8.98 -0.35
C LEU A 123 9.26 -9.51 1.08
N GLY A 124 8.94 -10.79 1.24
CA GLY A 124 8.89 -11.42 2.56
C GLY A 124 7.50 -11.53 3.16
N TYR A 125 6.45 -11.30 2.36
CA TYR A 125 5.08 -11.47 2.84
C TYR A 125 4.67 -12.93 2.75
N ASN A 126 3.96 -13.39 3.76
CA ASN A 126 3.49 -14.78 3.85
C ASN A 126 1.97 -14.79 3.76
N HIS A 127 1.43 -15.90 3.24
CA HIS A 127 -0.01 -16.10 3.19
C HIS A 127 -0.56 -16.20 4.61
N ALA A 128 -1.56 -15.40 4.92
CA ALA A 128 -2.13 -15.32 6.26
C ALA A 128 -3.61 -15.68 6.29
N GLY A 129 -4.25 -15.85 5.14
CA GLY A 129 -5.66 -16.19 5.08
C GLY A 129 -6.27 -15.94 3.72
N ILE A 130 -7.56 -16.19 3.62
CA ILE A 130 -8.34 -15.97 2.42
C ILE A 130 -9.59 -15.21 2.80
N GLY A 131 -9.86 -14.09 2.08
CA GLY A 131 -11.12 -13.37 2.19
C GLY A 131 -12.04 -13.84 1.09
N ALA A 132 -12.97 -14.74 1.42
CA ALA A 132 -13.87 -15.31 0.43
C ALA A 132 -14.82 -14.26 -0.10
N GLY A 133 -14.93 -14.16 -1.43
CA GLY A 133 -15.82 -13.21 -2.09
C GLY A 133 -15.53 -11.75 -1.75
N TYR A 134 -14.30 -11.42 -1.43
CA TYR A 134 -13.91 -10.12 -0.91
C TYR A 134 -14.17 -8.98 -1.90
N TYR A 135 -13.93 -9.22 -3.20
CA TYR A 135 -14.09 -8.20 -4.23
C TYR A 135 -15.50 -8.20 -4.80
N GLN A 136 -15.91 -7.07 -5.38
CA GLN A 136 -17.27 -6.90 -5.88
C GLN A 136 -17.67 -7.95 -6.91
N ASN A 137 -16.71 -8.44 -7.71
CA ASN A 137 -16.99 -9.45 -8.71
C ASN A 137 -17.02 -10.86 -8.12
N GLY A 138 -16.91 -11.01 -6.81
CA GLY A 138 -16.94 -12.30 -6.13
C GLY A 138 -15.59 -12.99 -6.03
N GLU A 139 -14.55 -12.39 -6.56
CA GLU A 139 -13.20 -12.97 -6.48
C GLU A 139 -12.70 -12.94 -5.03
N ASP A 140 -11.98 -14.00 -4.63
CA ASP A 140 -11.40 -14.07 -3.30
C ASP A 140 -10.17 -13.17 -3.20
N ALA A 141 -9.85 -12.77 -1.98
CA ALA A 141 -8.60 -12.10 -1.67
C ALA A 141 -7.67 -13.08 -0.98
N VAL A 142 -6.39 -13.02 -1.35
CA VAL A 142 -5.33 -13.66 -0.58
C VAL A 142 -4.85 -12.61 0.42
N VAL A 143 -4.91 -12.94 1.72
CA VAL A 143 -4.41 -12.05 2.75
C VAL A 143 -2.93 -12.39 2.99
N MET A 144 -2.08 -11.38 2.93
CA MET A 144 -0.65 -11.56 3.12
C MET A 144 -0.14 -10.65 4.23
N ARG A 145 0.84 -11.12 4.97
CA ARG A 145 1.38 -10.40 6.13
C ARG A 145 2.88 -10.53 6.20
N LYS A 146 3.53 -9.45 6.63
CA LYS A 146 4.95 -9.45 6.92
C LYS A 146 5.18 -8.93 8.33
N ARG A 147 5.88 -9.71 9.15
CA ARG A 147 6.28 -9.25 10.47
C ARG A 147 7.57 -8.45 10.35
N MET A 148 7.56 -7.27 10.93
CA MET A 148 8.72 -6.37 10.86
C MET A 148 9.59 -6.46 12.09
N ARG A 149 8.97 -6.81 13.22
CA ARG A 149 9.77 -6.97 14.43
C ARG A 149 10.21 -8.40 14.53
N ASN A 150 11.45 -8.54 14.89
CA ASN A 150 11.95 -9.82 15.30
C ASN A 150 11.02 -10.31 16.40
N SER A 151 10.53 -11.52 16.26
CA SER A 151 9.62 -12.12 17.22
C SER A 151 10.32 -12.47 18.54
N GLU A 152 11.56 -12.07 18.69
CA GLU A 152 12.14 -12.14 20.01
C GLU A 152 11.26 -11.34 20.94
N PRO A 153 10.58 -12.01 21.86
CA PRO A 153 9.82 -11.26 22.82
C PRO A 153 10.76 -10.27 23.45
N MET A 154 10.28 -9.09 23.70
CA MET A 154 11.03 -8.16 24.45
C MET A 154 11.57 -8.89 25.66
N ARG A 155 12.88 -9.06 25.69
CA ARG A 155 13.45 -9.75 26.81
C ARG A 155 13.25 -8.90 28.02
N ILE A 156 12.47 -9.42 28.91
CA ILE A 156 12.33 -8.77 30.18
C ILE A 156 13.67 -8.91 30.85
N ARG A 157 14.30 -7.80 31.05
CA ARG A 157 15.52 -7.82 31.83
C ARG A 157 15.09 -7.99 33.26
N SER A 158 15.40 -9.11 33.77
CA SER A 158 15.15 -9.30 35.18
C SER A 158 16.20 -8.54 35.98
#